data_5868dd28c555725603ffab36259d7e95
#
_entry.id   5868dd28c555725603ffab36259d7e95
#
_cell.length_a   1.000
_cell.length_b   1.000
_cell.length_c   1.000
_cell.angle_alpha   90.00
_cell.angle_beta   90.00
_cell.angle_gamma   90.00
#
_symmetry.space_group_name_H-M   'P 1'
#
loop_
_entity.id
_entity.type
_entity.pdbx_description
1 polymer ?
#
loop_
_entity_poly.entity_id
_entity_poly.type
_entity_poly.pdbx_seq_one_letter_code
_entity_poly.pdbx_strand_id
1 'polypeptide(L)'
;MDTSEERIALFMDFENLAIGAREDLKGAKFDMKPVSDALAERGRVVVRRAYADWNLFEDSRRMLAEHHVEMIEIPQRMGASRKNAADIKMAVDAIELSFERDYITTYVIATGDSDFTPLVHKLRELNRRVVGIGLRASTSALLPPACDEFLFYDSLEGVDVPQRTRRRRGDSPTAKVPAAVAETPEEPADLDQLVTQTLAGLQRSGDTVVLASGLKRALLRKDPTFNEADHGFRTFGELLRNLAGKGLIELGDSGSRGDPEVTFRSSGGQDEHAFDLLRKVVAKGKGPVPLSGVKDKIRKLEPEFSEKAYGYGSFLQFSRAAAARGVMTMDWSEEIDDYLLALPA
;
A
#
# COMPACT_ATOMS: atom_id res chain seq x y z
N MET A 1 27.49 -3.52 0.35
CA MET A 1 26.74 -2.38 0.89
C MET A 1 26.29 -2.78 2.27
N ASP A 2 26.75 -2.05 3.24
CA ASP A 2 26.41 -2.25 4.65
C ASP A 2 24.91 -2.04 4.82
N THR A 3 24.15 -3.10 5.10
CA THR A 3 22.75 -2.99 5.47
C THR A 3 22.71 -2.48 6.90
N SER A 4 22.97 -1.17 7.09
CA SER A 4 22.83 -0.57 8.40
C SER A 4 21.37 -0.77 8.82
N GLU A 5 21.20 -1.46 9.95
CA GLU A 5 19.92 -1.64 10.61
C GLU A 5 19.20 -0.30 10.71
N GLU A 6 17.91 -0.21 10.27
CA GLU A 6 17.14 1.02 10.38
C GLU A 6 17.02 1.45 11.84
N ARG A 7 17.25 2.73 12.11
CA ARG A 7 17.11 3.32 13.44
C ARG A 7 15.88 4.18 13.50
N ILE A 8 15.00 3.83 14.41
CA ILE A 8 13.62 4.30 14.49
C ILE A 8 13.46 5.21 15.71
N ALA A 9 12.83 6.37 15.52
CA ALA A 9 12.27 7.19 16.58
C ALA A 9 10.75 7.11 16.55
N LEU A 10 10.14 6.75 17.68
CA LEU A 10 8.69 6.65 17.85
C LEU A 10 8.18 7.83 18.68
N PHE A 11 7.20 8.53 18.12
CA PHE A 11 6.44 9.62 18.74
C PHE A 11 4.97 9.24 18.76
N MET A 12 4.35 9.27 19.95
CA MET A 12 2.95 8.85 20.14
C MET A 12 2.11 9.96 20.72
N ASP A 13 1.07 10.34 20.04
CA ASP A 13 -0.08 11.03 20.60
C ASP A 13 -0.91 10.00 21.37
N PHE A 14 -0.59 9.86 22.67
CA PHE A 14 -1.16 8.77 23.47
C PHE A 14 -2.65 8.99 23.73
N GLU A 15 -3.10 10.23 23.84
CA GLU A 15 -4.52 10.52 24.05
C GLU A 15 -5.35 10.02 22.85
N ASN A 16 -4.91 10.31 21.62
CA ASN A 16 -5.58 9.86 20.39
C ASN A 16 -5.65 8.33 20.32
N LEU A 17 -4.52 7.64 20.56
CA LEU A 17 -4.46 6.19 20.52
C LEU A 17 -5.29 5.52 21.62
N ALA A 18 -5.22 6.01 22.85
CA ALA A 18 -5.93 5.42 23.99
C ALA A 18 -7.44 5.61 23.88
N ILE A 19 -7.87 6.79 23.43
CA ILE A 19 -9.30 7.09 23.21
C ILE A 19 -9.81 6.25 22.05
N GLY A 20 -9.10 6.25 20.92
CA GLY A 20 -9.45 5.45 19.75
C GLY A 20 -9.54 3.95 20.07
N ALA A 21 -8.56 3.39 20.78
CA ALA A 21 -8.60 1.98 21.18
C ALA A 21 -9.85 1.66 22.03
N ARG A 22 -10.20 2.54 22.97
CA ARG A 22 -11.39 2.35 23.81
C ARG A 22 -12.69 2.45 23.02
N GLU A 23 -12.77 3.35 22.05
CA GLU A 23 -13.99 3.59 21.27
C GLU A 23 -14.14 2.54 20.16
N ASP A 24 -13.09 2.27 19.42
CA ASP A 24 -13.12 1.43 18.23
C ASP A 24 -13.01 -0.08 18.55
N LEU A 25 -12.31 -0.43 19.66
CA LEU A 25 -12.08 -1.81 20.07
C LEU A 25 -12.97 -2.22 21.27
N LYS A 26 -14.18 -1.65 21.39
CA LYS A 26 -15.21 -2.01 22.39
C LYS A 26 -14.73 -1.96 23.86
N GLY A 27 -13.98 -0.94 24.20
CA GLY A 27 -13.47 -0.73 25.55
C GLY A 27 -12.12 -1.38 25.84
N ALA A 28 -11.44 -1.90 24.80
CA ALA A 28 -10.08 -2.40 24.95
C ALA A 28 -9.12 -1.25 25.34
N LYS A 29 -8.12 -1.59 26.15
CA LYS A 29 -7.04 -0.67 26.45
C LYS A 29 -5.97 -0.79 25.36
N PHE A 30 -5.37 0.34 24.99
CA PHE A 30 -4.19 0.34 24.14
C PHE A 30 -3.05 -0.45 24.80
N ASP A 31 -2.39 -1.30 24.03
CA ASP A 31 -1.21 -2.06 24.43
C ASP A 31 -0.03 -1.70 23.52
N MET A 32 1.13 -1.47 24.13
CA MET A 32 2.35 -1.12 23.42
C MET A 32 3.03 -2.33 22.76
N LYS A 33 2.74 -3.55 23.22
CA LYS A 33 3.41 -4.77 22.77
C LYS A 33 3.25 -4.98 21.25
N PRO A 34 2.03 -4.95 20.65
CA PRO A 34 1.86 -5.08 19.20
C PRO A 34 2.64 -4.05 18.39
N VAL A 35 2.70 -2.80 18.87
CA VAL A 35 3.47 -1.74 18.24
C VAL A 35 4.97 -2.03 18.33
N SER A 36 5.45 -2.46 19.49
CA SER A 36 6.86 -2.80 19.70
C SER A 36 7.31 -3.95 18.80
N ASP A 37 6.49 -4.99 18.70
CA ASP A 37 6.78 -6.17 17.87
C ASP A 37 6.81 -5.77 16.38
N ALA A 38 5.82 -5.02 15.89
CA ALA A 38 5.77 -4.55 14.51
C ALA A 38 6.95 -3.63 14.14
N LEU A 39 7.42 -2.81 15.08
CA LEU A 39 8.59 -1.95 14.83
C LEU A 39 9.91 -2.72 14.91
N ALA A 40 10.01 -3.75 15.76
CA ALA A 40 11.21 -4.59 15.85
C ALA A 40 11.48 -5.36 14.55
N GLU A 41 10.46 -5.69 13.77
CA GLU A 41 10.60 -6.30 12.44
C GLU A 41 11.19 -5.34 11.41
N ARG A 42 11.09 -4.03 11.64
CA ARG A 42 11.53 -2.97 10.71
C ARG A 42 12.91 -2.42 11.04
N GLY A 43 13.30 -2.46 12.31
CA GLY A 43 14.58 -1.94 12.75
C GLY A 43 14.66 -1.73 14.26
N ARG A 44 15.70 -1.04 14.69
CA ARG A 44 15.96 -0.76 16.09
C ARG A 44 15.32 0.54 16.55
N VAL A 45 14.34 0.47 17.46
CA VAL A 45 13.73 1.65 18.07
C VAL A 45 14.67 2.24 19.12
N VAL A 46 15.24 3.40 18.82
CA VAL A 46 16.25 4.09 19.68
C VAL A 46 15.65 5.22 20.52
N VAL A 47 14.49 5.74 20.13
CA VAL A 47 13.73 6.75 20.86
C VAL A 47 12.27 6.32 20.90
N ARG A 48 11.64 6.44 22.07
CA ARG A 48 10.20 6.22 22.29
C ARG A 48 9.68 7.32 23.18
N ARG A 49 8.78 8.16 22.66
CA ARG A 49 8.15 9.25 23.38
C ARG A 49 6.64 9.20 23.24
N ALA A 50 5.93 9.40 24.34
CA ALA A 50 4.48 9.50 24.37
C ALA A 50 4.06 10.81 25.02
N TYR A 51 3.08 11.48 24.45
CA TYR A 51 2.60 12.81 24.85
C TYR A 51 1.16 12.69 25.31
N ALA A 52 0.86 13.12 26.53
CA ALA A 52 -0.47 13.15 27.10
C ALA A 52 -0.53 13.98 28.40
N ASP A 53 -1.75 14.27 28.88
CA ASP A 53 -1.98 14.56 30.29
C ASP A 53 -2.05 13.24 31.06
N TRP A 54 -0.94 12.85 31.69
CA TRP A 54 -0.81 11.55 32.34
C TRP A 54 -1.67 11.39 33.58
N ASN A 55 -2.30 12.46 34.09
CA ASN A 55 -3.31 12.34 35.15
C ASN A 55 -4.57 11.64 34.65
N LEU A 56 -4.85 11.70 33.35
CA LEU A 56 -5.99 11.02 32.71
C LEU A 56 -5.71 9.57 32.35
N PHE A 57 -4.43 9.16 32.33
CA PHE A 57 -3.97 7.84 31.86
C PHE A 57 -3.05 7.13 32.85
N GLU A 58 -3.29 7.30 34.15
CA GLU A 58 -2.46 6.70 35.23
C GLU A 58 -2.29 5.19 35.04
N ASP A 59 -3.36 4.49 34.69
CA ASP A 59 -3.35 3.03 34.46
C ASP A 59 -2.39 2.60 33.35
N SER A 60 -2.09 3.47 32.37
CA SER A 60 -1.24 3.15 31.22
C SER A 60 0.24 3.41 31.48
N ARG A 61 0.57 4.20 32.52
CA ARG A 61 1.97 4.60 32.82
C ARG A 61 2.88 3.42 33.05
N ARG A 62 2.40 2.40 33.76
CA ARG A 62 3.20 1.20 34.04
C ARG A 62 3.52 0.44 32.76
N MET A 63 2.55 0.20 31.92
CA MET A 63 2.71 -0.49 30.64
C MET A 63 3.72 0.25 29.75
N LEU A 64 3.61 1.57 29.63
CA LEU A 64 4.55 2.38 28.85
C LEU A 64 5.97 2.35 29.41
N ALA A 65 6.12 2.39 30.75
CA ALA A 65 7.41 2.29 31.42
C ALA A 65 8.08 0.91 31.19
N GLU A 66 7.30 -0.18 31.22
CA GLU A 66 7.79 -1.53 30.90
C GLU A 66 8.32 -1.64 29.46
N HIS A 67 7.79 -0.82 28.54
CA HIS A 67 8.26 -0.71 27.14
C HIS A 67 9.30 0.41 26.92
N HIS A 68 9.85 0.97 28.01
CA HIS A 68 10.87 2.03 27.98
C HIS A 68 10.43 3.28 27.17
N VAL A 69 9.17 3.66 27.30
CA VAL A 69 8.62 4.86 26.68
C VAL A 69 8.83 6.05 27.62
N GLU A 70 9.45 7.11 27.11
CA GLU A 70 9.56 8.40 27.76
C GLU A 70 8.20 9.10 27.72
N MET A 71 7.64 9.40 28.90
CA MET A 71 6.34 10.04 29.04
C MET A 71 6.52 11.56 29.18
N ILE A 72 6.07 12.31 28.18
CA ILE A 72 6.12 13.78 28.18
C ILE A 72 4.81 14.32 28.74
N GLU A 73 4.89 14.99 29.89
CA GLU A 73 3.72 15.56 30.56
C GLU A 73 3.24 16.84 29.86
N ILE A 74 1.98 16.88 29.46
CA ILE A 74 1.33 18.05 28.87
C ILE A 74 0.11 18.40 29.72
N PRO A 75 0.30 19.18 30.80
CA PRO A 75 -0.78 19.48 31.73
C PRO A 75 -1.88 20.30 31.06
N GLN A 76 -3.10 19.83 31.14
CA GLN A 76 -4.28 20.56 30.69
C GLN A 76 -4.69 21.58 31.78
N ARG A 77 -4.60 22.86 31.48
CA ARG A 77 -5.14 23.90 32.38
C ARG A 77 -6.64 24.06 32.10
N MET A 78 -7.44 24.03 33.17
CA MET A 78 -8.88 24.29 33.06
C MET A 78 -9.15 25.67 32.44
N GLY A 79 -9.97 25.71 31.39
CA GLY A 79 -10.57 26.95 30.86
C GLY A 79 -9.93 27.58 29.63
N ALA A 80 -8.91 27.00 29.01
CA ALA A 80 -8.35 27.56 27.76
C ALA A 80 -8.37 26.50 26.64
N SER A 81 -8.67 26.93 25.41
CA SER A 81 -8.55 26.16 24.16
C SER A 81 -7.12 25.66 23.98
N ARG A 82 -6.83 24.42 24.42
CA ARG A 82 -5.49 23.83 24.38
C ARG A 82 -5.49 22.43 23.80
N LYS A 83 -6.37 22.20 22.84
CA LYS A 83 -6.42 20.89 22.15
C LYS A 83 -5.09 20.49 21.49
N ASN A 84 -4.21 21.43 21.18
CA ASN A 84 -3.04 21.20 20.32
C ASN A 84 -1.68 21.36 21.03
N ALA A 85 -1.62 21.49 22.38
CA ALA A 85 -0.32 21.70 23.06
C ALA A 85 0.56 20.44 22.99
N ALA A 86 -0.03 19.25 23.11
CA ALA A 86 0.65 17.97 22.94
C ALA A 86 1.16 17.80 21.50
N ASP A 87 0.29 18.10 20.54
CA ASP A 87 0.58 17.98 19.10
C ASP A 87 1.75 18.89 18.70
N ILE A 88 1.72 20.15 19.13
CA ILE A 88 2.80 21.11 18.87
C ILE A 88 4.10 20.64 19.52
N LYS A 89 4.06 20.21 20.80
CA LYS A 89 5.26 19.72 21.48
C LYS A 89 5.84 18.48 20.77
N MET A 90 5.00 17.52 20.41
CA MET A 90 5.41 16.33 19.67
C MET A 90 6.04 16.70 18.32
N ALA A 91 5.41 17.61 17.57
CA ALA A 91 5.93 18.05 16.28
C ALA A 91 7.29 18.76 16.42
N VAL A 92 7.44 19.64 17.40
CA VAL A 92 8.72 20.35 17.68
C VAL A 92 9.80 19.35 18.03
N ASP A 93 9.53 18.41 18.96
CA ASP A 93 10.52 17.42 19.41
C ASP A 93 10.95 16.49 18.28
N ALA A 94 10.02 16.09 17.39
CA ALA A 94 10.33 15.26 16.25
C ALA A 94 11.22 15.98 15.22
N ILE A 95 10.93 17.26 14.95
CA ILE A 95 11.75 18.08 14.05
C ILE A 95 13.13 18.33 14.68
N GLU A 96 13.20 18.75 15.95
CA GLU A 96 14.46 18.98 16.66
C GLU A 96 15.35 17.73 16.61
N LEU A 97 14.79 16.57 16.96
CA LEU A 97 15.52 15.30 16.90
C LEU A 97 16.03 14.97 15.51
N SER A 98 15.32 15.36 14.45
CA SER A 98 15.74 15.10 13.07
C SER A 98 16.98 15.87 12.64
N PHE A 99 17.26 16.98 13.28
CA PHE A 99 18.49 17.77 13.11
C PHE A 99 19.62 17.35 14.06
N GLU A 100 19.28 16.90 15.28
CA GLU A 100 20.26 16.51 16.28
C GLU A 100 20.88 15.15 16.03
N ARG A 101 20.11 14.21 15.42
CA ARG A 101 20.50 12.81 15.32
C ARG A 101 20.34 12.26 13.90
N ASP A 102 21.33 12.57 13.07
CA ASP A 102 21.34 12.14 11.66
C ASP A 102 21.29 10.64 11.44
N TYR A 103 21.71 9.86 12.42
CA TYR A 103 21.68 8.40 12.35
C TYR A 103 20.26 7.80 12.47
N ILE A 104 19.26 8.59 12.89
CA ILE A 104 17.86 8.14 12.90
C ILE A 104 17.30 8.32 11.49
N THR A 105 16.97 7.22 10.86
CA THR A 105 16.51 7.20 9.46
C THR A 105 14.99 7.16 9.33
N THR A 106 14.30 6.62 10.33
CA THR A 106 12.86 6.35 10.30
C THR A 106 12.17 7.00 11.50
N TYR A 107 11.11 7.76 11.22
CA TYR A 107 10.26 8.40 12.21
C TYR A 107 8.88 7.75 12.19
N VAL A 108 8.43 7.27 13.33
CA VAL A 108 7.09 6.69 13.50
C VAL A 108 6.23 7.72 14.21
N ILE A 109 5.15 8.12 13.56
CA ILE A 109 4.15 9.06 14.09
C ILE A 109 2.88 8.27 14.38
N ALA A 110 2.63 8.03 15.67
CA ALA A 110 1.52 7.21 16.11
C ALA A 110 0.36 8.11 16.56
N THR A 111 -0.56 8.35 15.65
CA THR A 111 -1.78 9.16 15.79
C THR A 111 -2.73 8.89 14.63
N GLY A 112 -4.02 9.20 14.79
CA GLY A 112 -5.00 9.23 13.69
C GLY A 112 -5.30 10.63 13.16
N ASP A 113 -4.68 11.69 13.74
CA ASP A 113 -5.04 13.06 13.45
C ASP A 113 -4.28 13.62 12.23
N SER A 114 -5.04 14.18 11.28
CA SER A 114 -4.50 14.84 10.08
C SER A 114 -3.71 16.13 10.38
N ASP A 115 -3.83 16.70 11.57
CA ASP A 115 -3.08 17.88 11.96
C ASP A 115 -1.56 17.61 12.01
N PHE A 116 -1.15 16.34 12.05
CA PHE A 116 0.24 15.92 11.92
C PHE A 116 0.73 15.77 10.46
N THR A 117 -0.13 15.91 9.46
CA THR A 117 0.29 15.87 8.05
C THR A 117 1.44 16.85 7.72
N PRO A 118 1.45 18.11 8.22
CA PRO A 118 2.57 19.02 8.01
C PRO A 118 3.90 18.51 8.59
N LEU A 119 3.86 17.85 9.76
CA LEU A 119 5.04 17.21 10.36
C LEU A 119 5.57 16.08 9.46
N VAL A 120 4.68 15.22 8.98
CA VAL A 120 5.03 14.11 8.07
C VAL A 120 5.72 14.64 6.82
N HIS A 121 5.15 15.65 6.17
CA HIS A 121 5.76 16.28 5.00
C HIS A 121 7.14 16.88 5.33
N LYS A 122 7.28 17.54 6.47
CA LYS A 122 8.56 18.14 6.86
C LYS A 122 9.65 17.13 7.12
N LEU A 123 9.33 16.00 7.78
CA LEU A 123 10.29 14.92 8.01
C LEU A 123 10.72 14.28 6.68
N ARG A 124 9.79 14.09 5.73
CA ARG A 124 10.10 13.58 4.39
C ARG A 124 10.97 14.54 3.58
N GLU A 125 10.74 15.86 3.67
CA GLU A 125 11.63 16.88 3.08
C GLU A 125 13.06 16.76 3.64
N LEU A 126 13.20 16.42 4.91
CA LEU A 126 14.48 16.18 5.59
C LEU A 126 15.06 14.78 5.28
N ASN A 127 14.53 14.10 4.26
CA ASN A 127 14.95 12.77 3.84
C ASN A 127 14.83 11.70 4.95
N ARG A 128 13.82 11.85 5.81
CA ARG A 128 13.47 10.84 6.82
C ARG A 128 12.29 10.02 6.31
N ARG A 129 12.38 8.71 6.47
CA ARG A 129 11.23 7.82 6.23
C ARG A 129 10.20 8.02 7.32
N VAL A 130 8.94 8.12 6.97
CA VAL A 130 7.85 8.30 7.94
C VAL A 130 6.87 7.13 7.87
N VAL A 131 6.69 6.47 9.01
CA VAL A 131 5.69 5.41 9.21
C VAL A 131 4.59 5.95 10.11
N GLY A 132 3.35 5.92 9.65
CA GLY A 132 2.19 6.27 10.48
C GLY A 132 1.68 5.05 11.24
N ILE A 133 1.12 5.25 12.44
CA ILE A 133 0.37 4.22 13.17
C ILE A 133 -0.93 4.86 13.68
N GLY A 134 -2.07 4.26 13.42
CA GLY A 134 -3.36 4.76 13.90
C GLY A 134 -4.40 3.65 13.94
N LEU A 135 -5.59 3.93 14.46
CA LEU A 135 -6.72 3.00 14.40
C LEU A 135 -7.53 3.25 13.13
N ARG A 136 -7.97 2.19 12.46
CA ARG A 136 -8.65 2.30 11.15
C ARG A 136 -9.91 3.18 11.20
N ALA A 137 -10.69 3.09 12.26
CA ALA A 137 -11.96 3.82 12.36
C ALA A 137 -11.78 5.29 12.75
N SER A 138 -10.73 5.65 13.49
CA SER A 138 -10.48 7.02 13.99
C SER A 138 -9.38 7.76 13.24
N THR A 139 -8.68 7.10 12.28
CA THR A 139 -7.66 7.75 11.46
C THR A 139 -8.28 8.56 10.33
N SER A 140 -7.87 9.82 10.21
CA SER A 140 -8.23 10.70 9.09
C SER A 140 -7.72 10.14 7.76
N ALA A 141 -8.55 10.13 6.72
CA ALA A 141 -8.17 9.68 5.38
C ALA A 141 -7.01 10.49 4.75
N LEU A 142 -6.67 11.65 5.30
CA LEU A 142 -5.59 12.51 4.79
C LEU A 142 -4.20 12.10 5.31
N LEU A 143 -4.12 11.41 6.44
CA LEU A 143 -2.83 11.09 7.08
C LEU A 143 -2.11 9.90 6.41
N PRO A 144 -2.74 8.75 6.13
CA PRO A 144 -2.05 7.61 5.53
C PRO A 144 -1.36 7.92 4.20
N PRO A 145 -1.99 8.64 3.23
CA PRO A 145 -1.33 8.96 1.96
C PRO A 145 -0.11 9.88 2.09
N ALA A 146 -0.01 10.63 3.19
CA ALA A 146 1.15 11.48 3.45
C ALA A 146 2.38 10.69 3.89
N CYS A 147 2.21 9.53 4.51
CA CYS A 147 3.26 8.66 5.03
C CYS A 147 3.94 7.84 3.93
N ASP A 148 5.10 7.25 4.23
CA ASP A 148 5.76 6.27 3.36
C ASP A 148 5.20 4.85 3.59
N GLU A 149 4.67 4.60 4.79
CA GLU A 149 3.98 3.39 5.21
C GLU A 149 2.98 3.75 6.31
N PHE A 150 1.83 3.09 6.37
CA PHE A 150 0.87 3.29 7.44
C PHE A 150 0.38 1.95 8.00
N LEU A 151 0.51 1.78 9.32
CA LEU A 151 0.12 0.57 10.02
C LEU A 151 -1.17 0.85 10.81
N PHE A 152 -2.20 0.07 10.56
CA PHE A 152 -3.38 0.12 11.41
C PHE A 152 -3.17 -0.73 12.67
N TYR A 153 -3.27 -0.09 13.84
CA TYR A 153 -3.10 -0.74 15.14
C TYR A 153 -4.01 -1.96 15.30
N ASP A 154 -5.26 -1.83 14.86
CA ASP A 154 -6.27 -2.90 14.89
C ASP A 154 -5.96 -4.07 13.94
N SER A 155 -5.00 -3.94 13.03
CA SER A 155 -4.51 -5.00 12.15
C SER A 155 -3.20 -5.62 12.63
N LEU A 156 -2.59 -5.13 13.70
CA LEU A 156 -1.34 -5.67 14.23
C LEU A 156 -1.58 -7.02 14.92
N GLU A 157 -0.59 -7.91 14.81
CA GLU A 157 -0.62 -9.19 15.48
C GLU A 157 -0.67 -9.01 17.01
N GLY A 158 -1.58 -9.72 17.67
CA GLY A 158 -1.79 -9.65 19.12
C GLY A 158 -2.80 -8.60 19.58
N VAL A 159 -3.41 -7.83 18.67
CA VAL A 159 -4.54 -6.95 19.00
C VAL A 159 -5.85 -7.72 18.89
N ASP A 160 -6.56 -7.86 20.01
CA ASP A 160 -7.89 -8.47 20.04
C ASP A 160 -8.93 -7.51 19.44
N VAL A 161 -9.25 -7.68 18.18
CA VAL A 161 -10.36 -6.97 17.53
C VAL A 161 -11.64 -7.75 17.74
N PRO A 162 -12.63 -7.22 18.50
CA PRO A 162 -13.91 -7.89 18.65
C PRO A 162 -14.60 -8.05 17.29
N GLN A 163 -14.74 -9.30 16.82
CA GLN A 163 -15.36 -9.59 15.53
C GLN A 163 -16.71 -8.87 15.37
N ARG A 164 -16.84 -8.06 14.33
CA ARG A 164 -18.15 -7.59 13.88
C ARG A 164 -18.94 -8.82 13.41
N THR A 165 -19.82 -9.33 14.30
CA THR A 165 -20.83 -10.29 13.87
C THR A 165 -21.58 -9.68 12.72
N ARG A 166 -21.44 -10.22 11.50
CA ARG A 166 -22.29 -9.91 10.36
C ARG A 166 -23.73 -10.17 10.81
N ARG A 167 -24.42 -9.13 11.25
CA ARG A 167 -25.88 -9.19 11.43
C ARG A 167 -26.48 -9.55 10.08
N ARG A 168 -26.98 -10.79 9.96
CA ARG A 168 -27.89 -11.18 8.89
C ARG A 168 -28.98 -10.11 8.80
N ARG A 169 -29.05 -9.46 7.68
CA ARG A 169 -30.15 -8.56 7.32
C ARG A 169 -31.44 -9.37 7.30
N GLY A 170 -32.24 -9.23 8.37
CA GLY A 170 -33.64 -9.60 8.40
C GLY A 170 -34.42 -8.32 8.57
N ASP A 171 -35.28 -8.04 7.61
CA ASP A 171 -36.40 -7.12 7.49
C ASP A 171 -36.66 -6.06 8.56
N SER A 172 -36.65 -4.77 8.16
CA SER A 172 -37.78 -3.84 8.18
C SER A 172 -37.34 -2.36 8.16
N PRO A 173 -38.28 -1.37 7.93
CA PRO A 173 -38.17 -0.45 6.80
C PRO A 173 -37.79 1.01 7.17
N THR A 174 -37.25 1.68 6.13
CA THR A 174 -37.24 3.14 5.87
C THR A 174 -37.12 4.16 7.00
N ALA A 175 -35.94 4.79 7.09
CA ALA A 175 -35.79 6.22 7.35
C ALA A 175 -34.57 6.75 6.57
N LYS A 176 -34.80 7.74 5.70
CA LYS A 176 -33.78 8.45 4.92
C LYS A 176 -32.98 9.37 5.83
N VAL A 177 -31.64 9.18 5.86
CA VAL A 177 -30.68 10.17 6.33
C VAL A 177 -29.54 10.19 5.29
N PRO A 178 -28.95 11.36 4.94
CA PRO A 178 -28.07 11.49 3.76
C PRO A 178 -26.77 10.73 3.96
N ALA A 179 -26.35 10.05 2.90
CA ALA A 179 -25.15 9.24 2.84
C ALA A 179 -23.87 10.11 2.97
N ALA A 180 -23.16 9.92 4.06
CA ALA A 180 -21.71 10.05 4.04
C ALA A 180 -21.18 8.77 3.36
N VAL A 181 -20.33 8.94 2.39
CA VAL A 181 -19.78 7.88 1.54
C VAL A 181 -18.97 6.91 2.41
N ALA A 182 -19.59 5.78 2.75
CA ALA A 182 -18.88 4.64 3.31
C ALA A 182 -18.30 3.87 2.13
N GLU A 183 -17.00 3.99 1.90
CA GLU A 183 -16.27 3.15 0.98
C GLU A 183 -16.38 1.69 1.43
N THR A 184 -16.88 0.86 0.55
CA THR A 184 -16.98 -0.59 0.65
C THR A 184 -15.56 -1.19 0.66
N PRO A 185 -15.28 -2.28 1.41
CA PRO A 185 -14.02 -3.01 1.28
C PRO A 185 -13.89 -3.52 -0.16
N GLU A 186 -12.84 -3.10 -0.84
CA GLU A 186 -12.53 -3.46 -2.21
C GLU A 186 -12.34 -4.97 -2.37
N GLU A 187 -12.84 -5.51 -3.48
CA GLU A 187 -12.89 -6.95 -3.80
C GLU A 187 -11.50 -7.50 -4.21
N PRO A 188 -11.28 -8.84 -4.14
CA PRO A 188 -10.00 -9.49 -4.47
C PRO A 188 -9.45 -9.21 -5.88
N ALA A 189 -10.28 -8.69 -6.79
CA ALA A 189 -9.87 -8.29 -8.14
C ALA A 189 -8.92 -7.08 -8.14
N ASP A 190 -8.94 -6.25 -7.10
CA ASP A 190 -8.16 -5.02 -7.01
C ASP A 190 -6.69 -5.29 -6.61
N LEU A 191 -6.44 -6.25 -5.70
CA LEU A 191 -5.09 -6.63 -5.28
C LEU A 191 -4.26 -7.21 -6.44
N ASP A 192 -4.82 -8.16 -7.17
CA ASP A 192 -4.16 -8.79 -8.31
C ASP A 192 -3.83 -7.73 -9.39
N GLN A 193 -4.74 -6.79 -9.58
CA GLN A 193 -4.58 -5.67 -10.52
C GLN A 193 -3.54 -4.66 -10.01
N LEU A 194 -3.55 -4.29 -8.73
CA LEU A 194 -2.58 -3.37 -8.14
C LEU A 194 -1.15 -3.90 -8.26
N VAL A 195 -0.93 -5.18 -7.91
CA VAL A 195 0.39 -5.83 -8.00
C VAL A 195 0.86 -5.92 -9.44
N THR A 196 0.01 -6.38 -10.36
CA THR A 196 0.38 -6.53 -11.78
C THR A 196 0.62 -5.19 -12.48
N GLN A 197 -0.17 -4.15 -12.19
CA GLN A 197 0.06 -2.80 -12.72
C GLN A 197 1.35 -2.18 -12.17
N THR A 198 1.68 -2.46 -10.90
CA THR A 198 2.90 -1.96 -10.29
C THR A 198 4.13 -2.63 -10.89
N LEU A 199 4.09 -3.97 -11.06
CA LEU A 199 5.13 -4.72 -11.73
C LEU A 199 5.35 -4.23 -13.17
N ALA A 200 4.25 -4.03 -13.94
CA ALA A 200 4.32 -3.50 -15.29
C ALA A 200 4.93 -2.08 -15.35
N GLY A 201 4.66 -1.26 -14.34
CA GLY A 201 5.26 0.06 -14.22
C GLY A 201 6.77 0.00 -14.00
N LEU A 202 7.23 -0.87 -13.10
CA LEU A 202 8.65 -1.05 -12.80
C LEU A 202 9.43 -1.60 -14.00
N GLN A 203 8.88 -2.58 -14.71
CA GLN A 203 9.52 -3.16 -15.90
C GLN A 203 9.62 -2.18 -17.08
N ARG A 204 8.69 -1.22 -17.20
CA ARG A 204 8.77 -0.17 -18.23
C ARG A 204 9.83 0.88 -17.96
N SER A 205 10.21 1.06 -16.69
CA SER A 205 11.13 2.15 -16.27
C SER A 205 12.61 1.79 -16.40
N GLY A 206 12.97 0.56 -16.76
CA GLY A 206 14.37 0.15 -16.94
C GLY A 206 14.53 -1.34 -17.22
N ASP A 207 15.66 -1.69 -17.82
CA ASP A 207 16.17 -3.05 -18.05
C ASP A 207 16.51 -3.81 -16.75
N THR A 208 16.00 -3.39 -15.61
CA THR A 208 16.38 -3.91 -14.30
C THR A 208 15.44 -5.04 -13.89
N VAL A 209 16.05 -6.13 -13.48
CA VAL A 209 15.42 -7.24 -12.75
C VAL A 209 14.60 -6.67 -11.58
N VAL A 210 13.30 -6.93 -11.53
CA VAL A 210 12.43 -6.48 -10.44
C VAL A 210 12.48 -7.53 -9.33
N LEU A 211 13.06 -7.17 -8.18
CA LEU A 211 13.07 -8.00 -6.99
C LEU A 211 11.77 -7.84 -6.19
N ALA A 212 11.39 -8.85 -5.42
CA ALA A 212 10.20 -8.83 -4.57
C ALA A 212 10.21 -7.66 -3.59
N SER A 213 11.37 -7.36 -2.98
CA SER A 213 11.55 -6.18 -2.10
C SER A 213 11.34 -4.85 -2.83
N GLY A 214 11.78 -4.75 -4.08
CA GLY A 214 11.57 -3.59 -4.95
C GLY A 214 10.11 -3.40 -5.30
N LEU A 215 9.41 -4.48 -5.60
CA LEU A 215 7.97 -4.48 -5.87
C LEU A 215 7.17 -4.06 -4.64
N LYS A 216 7.48 -4.62 -3.44
CA LYS A 216 6.82 -4.21 -2.18
C LYS A 216 6.99 -2.72 -1.91
N ARG A 217 8.21 -2.19 -2.06
CA ARG A 217 8.46 -0.75 -1.91
C ARG A 217 7.68 0.11 -2.91
N ALA A 218 7.49 -0.36 -4.13
CA ALA A 218 6.70 0.35 -5.12
C ALA A 218 5.20 0.31 -4.82
N LEU A 219 4.70 -0.81 -4.27
CA LEU A 219 3.32 -0.92 -3.78
C LEU A 219 3.06 0.06 -2.64
N LEU A 220 3.92 0.07 -1.61
CA LEU A 220 3.82 1.01 -0.48
C LEU A 220 3.90 2.48 -0.91
N ARG A 221 4.64 2.81 -1.98
CA ARG A 221 4.63 4.19 -2.53
C ARG A 221 3.32 4.56 -3.21
N LYS A 222 2.55 3.58 -3.72
CA LYS A 222 1.22 3.81 -4.31
C LYS A 222 0.12 3.79 -3.27
N ASP A 223 0.23 2.87 -2.33
CA ASP A 223 -0.69 2.68 -1.23
C ASP A 223 0.11 2.43 0.06
N PRO A 224 0.35 3.47 0.88
CA PRO A 224 1.07 3.34 2.14
C PRO A 224 0.38 2.44 3.17
N THR A 225 -0.91 2.14 2.99
CA THR A 225 -1.69 1.26 3.87
C THR A 225 -1.63 -0.20 3.45
N PHE A 226 -0.94 -0.52 2.33
CA PHE A 226 -0.84 -1.88 1.81
C PHE A 226 -0.22 -2.82 2.84
N ASN A 227 -0.99 -3.85 3.22
CA ASN A 227 -0.54 -4.92 4.10
C ASN A 227 -1.07 -6.26 3.57
N GLU A 228 -0.18 -7.18 3.30
CA GLU A 228 -0.53 -8.51 2.83
C GLU A 228 -1.44 -9.29 3.81
N ALA A 229 -1.37 -9.01 5.10
CA ALA A 229 -2.21 -9.65 6.12
C ALA A 229 -3.70 -9.28 5.96
N ASP A 230 -4.02 -8.06 5.52
CA ASP A 230 -5.40 -7.63 5.23
C ASP A 230 -6.03 -8.43 4.08
N HIS A 231 -5.19 -9.04 3.24
CA HIS A 231 -5.59 -9.89 2.12
C HIS A 231 -5.47 -11.39 2.43
N GLY A 232 -5.19 -11.76 3.70
CA GLY A 232 -5.14 -13.15 4.17
C GLY A 232 -3.81 -13.86 3.97
N PHE A 233 -2.73 -13.13 3.68
CA PHE A 233 -1.37 -13.68 3.53
C PHE A 233 -0.49 -13.31 4.72
N ARG A 234 0.28 -14.26 5.24
CA ARG A 234 1.19 -14.01 6.37
C ARG A 234 2.43 -13.21 5.97
N THR A 235 2.86 -13.33 4.73
CA THR A 235 4.06 -12.67 4.21
C THR A 235 3.86 -12.24 2.76
N PHE A 236 4.59 -11.22 2.34
CA PHE A 236 4.60 -10.79 0.94
C PHE A 236 5.05 -11.90 -0.02
N GLY A 237 5.99 -12.75 0.41
CA GLY A 237 6.42 -13.92 -0.36
C GLY A 237 5.29 -14.96 -0.55
N GLU A 238 4.37 -15.10 0.41
CA GLU A 238 3.19 -15.96 0.30
C GLU A 238 2.18 -15.38 -0.72
N LEU A 239 1.95 -14.07 -0.66
CA LEU A 239 1.15 -13.35 -1.66
C LEU A 239 1.71 -13.57 -3.06
N LEU A 240 3.02 -13.38 -3.27
CA LEU A 240 3.64 -13.58 -4.58
C LEU A 240 3.54 -15.03 -5.07
N ARG A 241 3.70 -16.02 -4.18
CA ARG A 241 3.49 -17.43 -4.54
C ARG A 241 2.04 -17.73 -4.94
N ASN A 242 1.07 -17.11 -4.30
CA ASN A 242 -0.34 -17.20 -4.68
C ASN A 242 -0.57 -16.63 -6.09
N LEU A 243 -0.02 -15.43 -6.38
CA LEU A 243 -0.11 -14.82 -7.70
C LEU A 243 0.60 -15.64 -8.79
N ALA A 244 1.72 -16.27 -8.43
CA ALA A 244 2.42 -17.20 -9.33
C ALA A 244 1.58 -18.48 -9.59
N GLY A 245 0.91 -19.01 -8.55
CA GLY A 245 -0.04 -20.11 -8.68
C GLY A 245 -1.24 -19.77 -9.57
N LYS A 246 -1.70 -18.51 -9.55
CA LYS A 246 -2.73 -17.98 -10.47
C LYS A 246 -2.19 -17.75 -11.90
N GLY A 247 -0.88 -17.90 -12.13
CA GLY A 247 -0.24 -17.67 -13.42
C GLY A 247 -0.10 -16.20 -13.83
N LEU A 248 -0.25 -15.27 -12.90
CA LEU A 248 -0.13 -13.83 -13.17
C LEU A 248 1.32 -13.36 -13.22
N ILE A 249 2.19 -13.97 -12.41
CA ILE A 249 3.62 -13.68 -12.32
C ILE A 249 4.43 -14.97 -12.32
N GLU A 250 5.73 -14.86 -12.49
CA GLU A 250 6.73 -15.90 -12.32
C GLU A 250 7.79 -15.44 -11.33
N LEU A 251 8.19 -16.35 -10.44
CA LEU A 251 9.23 -16.11 -9.45
C LEU A 251 10.50 -16.81 -9.91
N GLY A 252 11.53 -16.03 -10.20
CA GLY A 252 12.86 -16.50 -10.54
C GLY A 252 13.76 -16.62 -9.31
N ASP A 253 14.78 -17.46 -9.42
CA ASP A 253 15.87 -17.53 -8.43
C ASP A 253 16.76 -16.28 -8.60
N SER A 254 16.65 -15.33 -7.69
CA SER A 254 17.71 -14.34 -7.54
C SER A 254 18.90 -14.99 -6.82
N GLY A 255 20.03 -15.07 -7.47
CA GLY A 255 21.25 -15.68 -6.91
C GLY A 255 21.82 -15.01 -5.65
N SER A 256 21.04 -14.26 -4.90
CA SER A 256 21.42 -13.55 -3.69
C SER A 256 20.29 -13.47 -2.67
N ARG A 257 20.44 -14.21 -1.57
CA ARG A 257 19.81 -13.95 -0.27
C ARG A 257 18.28 -13.99 -0.16
N GLY A 258 17.58 -14.86 -0.92
CA GLY A 258 16.15 -15.10 -0.63
C GLY A 258 15.17 -14.00 -1.06
N ASP A 259 15.59 -13.03 -1.89
CA ASP A 259 14.75 -12.01 -2.50
C ASP A 259 14.49 -12.41 -3.97
N PRO A 260 13.36 -13.09 -4.28
CA PRO A 260 13.11 -13.63 -5.60
C PRO A 260 12.91 -12.53 -6.65
N GLU A 261 13.34 -12.82 -7.87
CA GLU A 261 12.99 -12.03 -9.03
C GLU A 261 11.50 -12.21 -9.34
N VAL A 262 10.82 -11.12 -9.63
CA VAL A 262 9.40 -11.13 -10.00
C VAL A 262 9.25 -10.65 -11.43
N THR A 263 8.76 -11.54 -12.28
CA THR A 263 8.49 -11.24 -13.68
C THR A 263 7.06 -11.60 -14.03
N PHE A 264 6.54 -11.08 -15.13
CA PHE A 264 5.32 -11.65 -15.69
C PHE A 264 5.64 -13.05 -16.20
N ARG A 265 4.69 -13.96 -16.02
CA ARG A 265 4.83 -15.30 -16.58
C ARG A 265 5.13 -15.19 -18.08
N SER A 266 6.29 -15.63 -18.46
CA SER A 266 6.61 -15.87 -19.86
C SER A 266 5.81 -17.07 -20.29
N SER A 267 4.65 -16.85 -20.94
CA SER A 267 3.91 -17.94 -21.59
C SER A 267 4.79 -18.44 -22.73
N GLY A 268 5.68 -19.36 -22.41
CA GLY A 268 6.61 -19.92 -23.37
C GLY A 268 5.88 -20.39 -24.62
N GLY A 269 6.03 -19.67 -25.72
CA GLY A 269 5.53 -20.06 -27.04
C GLY A 269 4.04 -19.81 -27.33
N GLN A 270 3.16 -19.72 -26.34
CA GLN A 270 1.72 -19.49 -26.60
C GLN A 270 1.41 -18.03 -26.90
N ASP A 271 2.05 -17.08 -26.22
CA ASP A 271 1.90 -15.65 -26.53
C ASP A 271 2.51 -15.31 -27.91
N GLU A 272 3.59 -15.95 -28.30
CA GLU A 272 4.20 -15.75 -29.61
C GLU A 272 3.21 -16.07 -30.73
N HIS A 273 2.48 -17.15 -30.63
CA HIS A 273 1.43 -17.48 -31.59
C HIS A 273 0.33 -16.41 -31.62
N ALA A 274 -0.14 -15.96 -30.45
CA ALA A 274 -1.16 -14.91 -30.36
C ALA A 274 -0.66 -13.57 -30.91
N PHE A 275 0.58 -13.21 -30.62
CA PHE A 275 1.21 -12.02 -31.16
C PHE A 275 1.51 -12.12 -32.65
N ASP A 276 1.82 -13.31 -33.15
CA ASP A 276 1.95 -13.55 -34.60
C ASP A 276 0.63 -13.39 -35.34
N LEU A 277 -0.49 -13.83 -34.75
CA LEU A 277 -1.82 -13.57 -35.30
C LEU A 277 -2.11 -12.08 -35.36
N LEU A 278 -1.80 -11.36 -34.28
CA LEU A 278 -1.96 -9.92 -34.23
C LEU A 278 -1.09 -9.22 -35.29
N ARG A 279 0.19 -9.60 -35.41
CA ARG A 279 1.13 -9.10 -36.43
C ARG A 279 0.61 -9.37 -37.85
N LYS A 280 0.10 -10.57 -38.12
CA LYS A 280 -0.47 -10.93 -39.42
C LYS A 280 -1.69 -10.08 -39.79
N VAL A 281 -2.53 -9.75 -38.79
CA VAL A 281 -3.71 -8.89 -39.03
C VAL A 281 -3.31 -7.47 -39.29
N VAL A 282 -2.37 -6.93 -38.50
CA VAL A 282 -1.86 -5.56 -38.69
C VAL A 282 -1.10 -5.41 -40.03
N ALA A 283 -0.27 -6.41 -40.37
CA ALA A 283 0.47 -6.43 -41.64
C ALA A 283 -0.42 -6.46 -42.89
N LYS A 284 -1.64 -7.02 -42.83
CA LYS A 284 -2.62 -7.00 -43.93
C LYS A 284 -3.28 -5.64 -44.13
N GLY A 285 -3.16 -4.72 -43.16
CA GLY A 285 -3.62 -3.34 -43.29
C GLY A 285 -2.74 -2.56 -44.27
N LYS A 286 -3.32 -1.65 -45.03
CA LYS A 286 -2.56 -0.72 -45.92
C LYS A 286 -1.97 0.47 -45.14
N GLY A 287 -1.92 0.38 -43.80
CA GLY A 287 -1.46 1.41 -42.88
C GLY A 287 -1.89 1.07 -41.45
N PRO A 288 -1.78 2.03 -40.50
CA PRO A 288 -2.21 1.82 -39.14
C PRO A 288 -3.67 1.33 -39.01
N VAL A 289 -3.94 0.35 -38.18
CA VAL A 289 -5.25 -0.33 -38.08
C VAL A 289 -5.91 0.04 -36.75
N PRO A 290 -7.19 0.50 -36.75
CA PRO A 290 -7.91 0.74 -35.51
C PRO A 290 -8.07 -0.51 -34.65
N LEU A 291 -7.86 -0.37 -33.34
CA LEU A 291 -7.92 -1.47 -32.36
C LEU A 291 -9.29 -2.15 -32.32
N SER A 292 -10.37 -1.36 -32.42
CA SER A 292 -11.77 -1.82 -32.35
C SER A 292 -12.14 -2.92 -33.35
N GLY A 293 -11.46 -3.00 -34.47
CA GLY A 293 -11.76 -4.02 -35.50
C GLY A 293 -10.77 -5.19 -35.55
N VAL A 294 -9.68 -5.14 -34.77
CA VAL A 294 -8.58 -6.12 -34.87
C VAL A 294 -8.96 -7.46 -34.31
N LYS A 295 -9.66 -7.49 -33.18
CA LYS A 295 -10.11 -8.73 -32.52
C LYS A 295 -10.99 -9.59 -33.45
N ASP A 296 -11.91 -8.99 -34.16
CA ASP A 296 -12.79 -9.70 -35.11
C ASP A 296 -12.01 -10.22 -36.32
N LYS A 297 -10.99 -9.49 -36.74
CA LYS A 297 -10.09 -9.95 -37.82
C LYS A 297 -9.24 -11.14 -37.38
N ILE A 298 -8.77 -11.17 -36.12
CA ILE A 298 -8.06 -12.31 -35.56
C ILE A 298 -8.98 -13.52 -35.48
N ARG A 299 -10.21 -13.37 -34.98
CA ARG A 299 -11.20 -14.44 -34.91
C ARG A 299 -11.62 -15.02 -36.26
N LYS A 300 -11.49 -14.24 -37.33
CA LYS A 300 -11.65 -14.76 -38.70
C LYS A 300 -10.52 -15.67 -39.12
N LEU A 301 -9.33 -15.53 -38.58
CA LEU A 301 -8.18 -16.38 -38.81
C LEU A 301 -8.17 -17.60 -37.87
N GLU A 302 -8.57 -17.37 -36.63
CA GLU A 302 -8.61 -18.36 -35.56
C GLU A 302 -9.88 -18.18 -34.72
N PRO A 303 -10.98 -18.92 -35.01
CA PRO A 303 -12.27 -18.75 -34.36
C PRO A 303 -12.25 -18.90 -32.84
N GLU A 304 -11.36 -19.76 -32.33
CA GLU A 304 -11.19 -20.05 -30.90
C GLU A 304 -10.35 -18.99 -30.17
N PHE A 305 -9.86 -17.97 -30.86
CA PHE A 305 -9.02 -16.92 -30.27
C PHE A 305 -9.78 -16.17 -29.17
N SER A 306 -9.21 -16.18 -27.97
CA SER A 306 -9.63 -15.35 -26.85
C SER A 306 -8.39 -14.85 -26.11
N GLU A 307 -8.26 -13.55 -25.94
CA GLU A 307 -7.19 -12.95 -25.12
C GLU A 307 -7.13 -13.50 -23.70
N LYS A 308 -8.29 -13.96 -23.18
CA LYS A 308 -8.36 -14.56 -21.85
C LYS A 308 -7.63 -15.91 -21.77
N ALA A 309 -7.59 -16.67 -22.86
CA ALA A 309 -6.84 -17.93 -22.93
C ALA A 309 -5.31 -17.70 -22.77
N TYR A 310 -4.85 -16.50 -23.08
CA TYR A 310 -3.46 -16.06 -22.94
C TYR A 310 -3.23 -15.23 -21.66
N GLY A 311 -4.19 -15.20 -20.72
CA GLY A 311 -4.06 -14.53 -19.42
C GLY A 311 -4.34 -13.02 -19.43
N TYR A 312 -4.87 -12.46 -20.52
CA TYR A 312 -5.19 -11.04 -20.60
C TYR A 312 -6.67 -10.78 -20.30
N GLY A 313 -6.95 -9.83 -19.37
CA GLY A 313 -8.31 -9.49 -18.97
C GLY A 313 -9.15 -8.80 -20.05
N SER A 314 -8.48 -8.15 -21.04
CA SER A 314 -9.12 -7.46 -22.15
C SER A 314 -8.22 -7.45 -23.39
N PHE A 315 -8.83 -7.26 -24.59
CA PHE A 315 -8.08 -7.16 -25.84
C PHE A 315 -7.18 -5.91 -25.89
N LEU A 316 -7.59 -4.82 -25.25
CA LEU A 316 -6.75 -3.63 -25.08
C LEU A 316 -5.48 -3.96 -24.28
N GLN A 317 -5.61 -4.73 -23.19
CA GLN A 317 -4.48 -5.16 -22.38
C GLN A 317 -3.54 -6.10 -23.15
N PHE A 318 -4.08 -7.03 -23.93
CA PHE A 318 -3.32 -7.89 -24.86
C PHE A 318 -2.53 -7.06 -25.88
N SER A 319 -3.16 -6.07 -26.50
CA SER A 319 -2.51 -5.20 -27.49
C SER A 319 -1.43 -4.29 -26.87
N ARG A 320 -1.65 -3.79 -25.65
CA ARG A 320 -0.62 -3.05 -24.90
C ARG A 320 0.59 -3.93 -24.55
N ALA A 321 0.35 -5.20 -24.19
CA ALA A 321 1.43 -6.15 -23.92
C ALA A 321 2.25 -6.44 -25.20
N ALA A 322 1.59 -6.56 -26.35
CA ALA A 322 2.25 -6.74 -27.63
C ALA A 322 3.10 -5.50 -28.02
N ALA A 323 2.59 -4.30 -27.75
CA ALA A 323 3.33 -3.05 -27.98
C ALA A 323 4.53 -2.92 -27.04
N ALA A 324 4.38 -3.26 -25.77
CA ALA A 324 5.47 -3.25 -24.78
C ALA A 324 6.60 -4.22 -25.12
N ARG A 325 6.31 -5.33 -25.83
CA ARG A 325 7.29 -6.30 -26.33
C ARG A 325 7.85 -5.95 -27.70
N GLY A 326 7.53 -4.78 -28.25
CA GLY A 326 8.01 -4.33 -29.56
C GLY A 326 7.43 -5.11 -30.76
N VAL A 327 6.35 -5.85 -30.56
CA VAL A 327 5.66 -6.60 -31.65
C VAL A 327 4.95 -5.64 -32.60
N MET A 328 4.50 -4.48 -32.08
CA MET A 328 3.83 -3.42 -32.82
C MET A 328 3.97 -2.08 -32.08
N THR A 329 3.59 -1.00 -32.74
CA THR A 329 3.35 0.31 -32.12
C THR A 329 1.86 0.51 -31.86
N MET A 330 1.53 1.34 -30.87
CA MET A 330 0.16 1.61 -30.47
C MET A 330 0.03 3.08 -30.07
N ASP A 331 -0.59 3.88 -30.92
CA ASP A 331 -0.73 5.33 -30.76
C ASP A 331 -2.22 5.70 -30.68
N TRP A 332 -2.54 6.66 -29.79
CA TRP A 332 -3.91 7.17 -29.70
C TRP A 332 -4.18 8.16 -30.83
N SER A 333 -5.30 8.01 -31.50
CA SER A 333 -5.77 8.95 -32.55
C SER A 333 -7.03 9.67 -32.11
N GLU A 334 -6.94 10.97 -31.92
CA GLU A 334 -8.09 11.82 -31.59
C GLU A 334 -9.10 11.89 -32.74
N GLU A 335 -8.63 11.69 -34.00
CA GLU A 335 -9.49 11.78 -35.19
C GLU A 335 -10.53 10.65 -35.24
N ILE A 336 -10.19 9.46 -34.78
CA ILE A 336 -11.06 8.28 -34.83
C ILE A 336 -11.50 7.80 -33.42
N ASP A 337 -11.07 8.49 -32.37
CA ASP A 337 -11.33 8.16 -30.96
C ASP A 337 -10.98 6.68 -30.63
N ASP A 338 -9.84 6.19 -31.16
CA ASP A 338 -9.38 4.80 -30.99
C ASP A 338 -7.84 4.71 -31.06
N TYR A 339 -7.29 3.59 -30.61
CA TYR A 339 -5.87 3.29 -30.78
C TYR A 339 -5.58 2.79 -32.19
N LEU A 340 -4.51 3.30 -32.77
CA LEU A 340 -3.95 2.84 -34.05
C LEU A 340 -2.79 1.88 -33.81
N LEU A 341 -2.88 0.69 -34.37
CA LEU A 341 -1.83 -0.32 -34.34
C LEU A 341 -1.06 -0.33 -35.64
N ALA A 342 0.28 -0.31 -35.56
CA ALA A 342 1.16 -0.41 -36.71
C ALA A 342 2.34 -1.36 -36.40
N LEU A 343 2.98 -1.91 -37.43
CA LEU A 343 4.22 -2.64 -37.25
C LEU A 343 5.36 -1.67 -36.91
N PRO A 344 6.30 -2.07 -36.05
CA PRO A 344 7.48 -1.27 -35.79
C PRO A 344 8.29 -1.10 -37.08
N ALA A 345 8.89 0.09 -37.23
CA ALA A 345 9.67 0.44 -38.41
C ALA A 345 10.96 -0.37 -38.53
#